data_1d68b1b6a23604a6ddb8ff05bd0c4629
#
_entry.id   1d68b1b6a23604a6ddb8ff05bd0c4629
#
_cell.length_a   1.000
_cell.length_b   1.000
_cell.length_c   1.000
_cell.angle_alpha   90.00
_cell.angle_beta   90.00
_cell.angle_gamma   90.00
#
_symmetry.space_group_name_H-M   'P 1'
#
loop_
_entity.id
_entity.type
_entity.pdbx_description
1 polymer ?
#
loop_
_entity_poly.entity_id
_entity_poly.type
_entity_poly.pdbx_seq_one_letter_code
_entity_poly.pdbx_strand_id
1 'polypeptide(L)'
;MPREIITLQLGQCGNQIGFEFWKQLCAEHGISPEGIVEEFATEGTDRKDVFFYQADDEHYIPRAVLLDLEPRVIHSILNSPYANLYNPENIYLSEHGGGAGNNWASGFSQGEKIHEEIFDIIDREADGSDSLEGFVLCHSIAGGTGSGLGSYLLERLNDRYPKKLVQTYSVFPNQDEMSDVVVQPYNSLLTLKRLTQNADCVVVLDNTALNRIATDRLHIQNPSFSQINQLVSTIMSASTTTLRYPGYMNNDLIGLIASLIPTPRLHFLMTGYTPLTTDQSVASVRKTTVLDVMRRLLQPKNVMVSTGRDRQTNHCYIAILNIIQGEVDPTQVCLSVFCFIKNIYIYMFKKINKRCLIKVKSLTTDDIXXXXXX
;
A
#
# COMPACT_ATOMS: atom_id res chain seq x y z
N MET A 1 0.45 23.78 -4.59
CA MET A 1 1.76 23.15 -4.54
C MET A 1 1.59 21.66 -4.73
N PRO A 2 2.37 21.03 -5.59
CA PRO A 2 2.35 19.57 -5.64
C PRO A 2 2.72 19.03 -4.26
N ARG A 3 2.30 17.88 -3.92
CA ARG A 3 2.64 17.18 -2.67
C ARG A 3 3.14 15.83 -3.07
N GLU A 4 4.40 15.83 -3.49
CA GLU A 4 5.02 14.66 -4.11
C GLU A 4 5.30 13.60 -3.08
N ILE A 5 5.17 12.34 -3.51
CA ILE A 5 5.40 11.16 -2.68
C ILE A 5 6.39 10.26 -3.42
N ILE A 6 7.46 9.90 -2.74
CA ILE A 6 8.46 8.96 -3.28
C ILE A 6 8.14 7.56 -2.76
N THR A 7 8.07 6.59 -3.67
CA THR A 7 7.77 5.20 -3.34
C THR A 7 9.06 4.39 -3.31
N LEU A 8 9.36 3.79 -2.15
CA LEU A 8 10.54 2.94 -1.95
C LEU A 8 10.09 1.47 -1.98
N GLN A 9 10.61 0.69 -2.89
CA GLN A 9 10.22 -0.71 -3.09
C GLN A 9 11.39 -1.60 -2.66
N LEU A 10 11.17 -2.43 -1.62
CA LEU A 10 12.25 -3.17 -0.97
C LEU A 10 12.07 -4.68 -1.09
N GLY A 11 13.06 -5.33 -1.67
CA GLY A 11 13.13 -6.77 -1.80
C GLY A 11 12.15 -7.34 -2.82
N GLN A 12 12.07 -8.64 -2.91
CA GLN A 12 11.23 -9.33 -3.89
C GLN A 12 9.77 -8.90 -3.79
N CYS A 13 9.18 -9.00 -2.60
CA CYS A 13 7.76 -8.70 -2.37
C CYS A 13 7.45 -7.22 -2.68
N GLY A 14 8.25 -6.30 -2.15
CA GLY A 14 8.04 -4.87 -2.33
C GLY A 14 8.14 -4.44 -3.79
N ASN A 15 9.11 -4.98 -4.53
CA ASN A 15 9.29 -4.68 -5.95
C ASN A 15 8.16 -5.27 -6.81
N GLN A 16 7.70 -6.48 -6.50
CA GLN A 16 6.58 -7.09 -7.22
C GLN A 16 5.27 -6.33 -6.99
N ILE A 17 4.99 -5.93 -5.75
CA ILE A 17 3.80 -5.14 -5.41
C ILE A 17 3.88 -3.76 -6.07
N GLY A 18 5.04 -3.10 -5.98
CA GLY A 18 5.25 -1.81 -6.59
C GLY A 18 5.06 -1.85 -8.11
N PHE A 19 5.58 -2.88 -8.76
CA PHE A 19 5.41 -3.06 -10.20
C PHE A 19 3.93 -3.12 -10.60
N GLU A 20 3.13 -3.92 -9.90
CA GLU A 20 1.67 -4.00 -10.16
C GLU A 20 0.97 -2.69 -9.82
N PHE A 21 1.41 -1.98 -8.77
CA PHE A 21 0.87 -0.67 -8.39
C PHE A 21 1.09 0.37 -9.51
N TRP A 22 2.30 0.44 -10.07
CA TRP A 22 2.59 1.38 -11.17
C TRP A 22 1.82 1.04 -12.44
N LYS A 23 1.68 -0.25 -12.75
CA LYS A 23 0.82 -0.70 -13.86
C LYS A 23 -0.62 -0.22 -13.68
N GLN A 24 -1.14 -0.35 -12.46
CA GLN A 24 -2.50 0.09 -12.12
C GLN A 24 -2.65 1.61 -12.25
N LEU A 25 -1.66 2.37 -11.75
CA LEU A 25 -1.67 3.83 -11.85
C LEU A 25 -1.59 4.30 -13.32
N CYS A 26 -0.72 3.69 -14.11
CA CYS A 26 -0.60 3.99 -15.53
C CYS A 26 -1.94 3.76 -16.25
N ALA A 27 -2.60 2.63 -15.97
CA ALA A 27 -3.90 2.33 -16.56
C ALA A 27 -4.98 3.33 -16.12
N GLU A 28 -4.94 3.80 -14.86
CA GLU A 28 -5.93 4.76 -14.35
C GLU A 28 -5.73 6.18 -14.88
N HIS A 29 -4.49 6.59 -15.11
CA HIS A 29 -4.13 7.93 -15.57
C HIS A 29 -3.95 8.03 -17.09
N GLY A 30 -4.11 6.93 -17.81
CA GLY A 30 -3.95 6.88 -19.26
C GLY A 30 -2.50 7.11 -19.69
N ILE A 31 -1.56 6.51 -18.96
CA ILE A 31 -0.12 6.58 -19.29
C ILE A 31 0.28 5.26 -19.95
N SER A 32 0.92 5.33 -21.11
CA SER A 32 1.38 4.15 -21.84
C SER A 32 2.53 3.47 -21.09
N PRO A 33 2.86 2.20 -21.41
CA PRO A 33 4.02 1.55 -20.79
C PRO A 33 5.35 2.27 -21.01
N GLU A 34 5.40 3.13 -22.02
CA GLU A 34 6.60 3.94 -22.31
C GLU A 34 6.63 5.27 -21.53
N GLY A 35 5.53 5.63 -20.87
CA GLY A 35 5.44 6.86 -20.08
C GLY A 35 4.75 8.02 -20.75
N ILE A 36 4.14 7.81 -21.92
CA ILE A 36 3.48 8.86 -22.71
C ILE A 36 1.98 8.86 -22.35
N VAL A 37 1.41 10.05 -22.15
CA VAL A 37 -0.03 10.19 -21.87
C VAL A 37 -0.82 9.98 -23.18
N GLU A 38 -1.83 9.13 -23.15
CA GLU A 38 -2.72 8.87 -24.28
C GLU A 38 -3.67 10.06 -24.50
N GLU A 39 -4.08 10.28 -25.75
CA GLU A 39 -4.88 11.45 -26.18
C GLU A 39 -6.15 11.65 -25.34
N PHE A 40 -6.82 10.57 -24.96
CA PHE A 40 -8.06 10.68 -24.17
C PHE A 40 -7.82 11.15 -22.72
N ALA A 41 -6.59 11.11 -22.24
CA ALA A 41 -6.22 11.46 -20.88
C ALA A 41 -5.55 12.83 -20.74
N THR A 42 -5.31 13.54 -21.85
CA THR A 42 -4.63 14.85 -21.83
C THR A 42 -5.49 15.96 -21.19
N GLU A 43 -6.81 15.86 -21.27
CA GLU A 43 -7.73 16.86 -20.70
C GLU A 43 -8.13 16.55 -19.25
N GLY A 44 -7.51 15.55 -18.62
CA GLY A 44 -7.82 15.14 -17.25
C GLY A 44 -7.44 16.18 -16.21
N THR A 45 -8.23 16.28 -15.16
CA THR A 45 -7.95 17.16 -14.02
C THR A 45 -7.23 16.41 -12.89
N ASP A 46 -6.74 15.23 -13.18
CA ASP A 46 -6.04 14.38 -12.21
C ASP A 46 -4.63 14.92 -11.91
N ARG A 47 -4.17 14.64 -10.71
CA ARG A 47 -2.87 15.09 -10.22
C ARG A 47 -1.84 13.98 -10.40
N LYS A 48 -1.29 13.90 -11.62
CA LYS A 48 -0.22 12.94 -11.94
C LYS A 48 1.08 13.30 -11.21
N ASP A 49 1.29 14.60 -10.91
CA ASP A 49 2.49 15.14 -10.28
C ASP A 49 2.80 14.54 -8.89
N VAL A 50 1.81 14.01 -8.20
CA VAL A 50 2.00 13.40 -6.86
C VAL A 50 2.92 12.18 -6.92
N PHE A 51 2.70 11.31 -7.91
CA PHE A 51 3.43 10.04 -8.02
C PHE A 51 4.36 9.97 -9.23
N PHE A 52 4.19 10.86 -10.21
CA PHE A 52 5.00 10.87 -11.42
C PHE A 52 5.75 12.20 -11.53
N TYR A 53 6.95 12.11 -12.07
CA TYR A 53 7.74 13.26 -12.51
C TYR A 53 7.55 13.39 -14.01
N GLN A 54 7.32 14.60 -14.51
CA GLN A 54 7.22 14.85 -15.95
C GLN A 54 8.57 15.38 -16.44
N ALA A 55 9.19 14.62 -17.33
CA ALA A 55 10.46 15.00 -17.96
C ALA A 55 10.24 16.05 -19.05
N ASP A 56 11.32 16.66 -19.51
CA ASP A 56 11.30 17.73 -20.53
C ASP A 56 10.73 17.24 -21.87
N ASP A 57 10.79 15.94 -22.14
CA ASP A 57 10.27 15.30 -23.36
C ASP A 57 8.80 14.81 -23.19
N GLU A 58 8.12 15.31 -22.16
CA GLU A 58 6.72 15.00 -21.84
C GLU A 58 6.48 13.58 -21.34
N HIS A 59 7.53 12.78 -21.12
CA HIS A 59 7.39 11.47 -20.49
C HIS A 59 7.11 11.59 -19.00
N TYR A 60 6.23 10.71 -18.49
CA TYR A 60 5.93 10.58 -17.07
C TYR A 60 6.73 9.43 -16.48
N ILE A 61 7.54 9.72 -15.48
CA ILE A 61 8.44 8.79 -14.82
C ILE A 61 7.97 8.58 -13.38
N PRO A 62 7.76 7.34 -12.92
CA PRO A 62 7.38 7.10 -11.52
C PRO A 62 8.41 7.66 -10.54
N ARG A 63 7.93 8.30 -9.47
CA ARG A 63 8.77 8.67 -8.34
C ARG A 63 9.02 7.42 -7.49
N ALA A 64 9.78 6.48 -8.04
CA ALA A 64 10.01 5.15 -7.46
C ALA A 64 11.50 4.88 -7.35
N VAL A 65 11.90 4.32 -6.21
CA VAL A 65 13.26 3.81 -5.97
C VAL A 65 13.14 2.31 -5.74
N LEU A 66 13.78 1.52 -6.58
CA LEU A 66 13.76 0.06 -6.54
C LEU A 66 15.05 -0.44 -5.88
N LEU A 67 14.90 -1.15 -4.77
CA LEU A 67 16.03 -1.59 -3.95
C LEU A 67 15.94 -3.09 -3.72
N ASP A 68 16.97 -3.84 -4.13
CA ASP A 68 17.02 -5.26 -3.80
C ASP A 68 18.47 -5.73 -3.64
N LEU A 69 18.65 -6.71 -2.76
CA LEU A 69 19.91 -7.40 -2.55
C LEU A 69 20.06 -8.61 -3.48
N GLU A 70 19.00 -8.95 -4.22
CA GLU A 70 18.97 -10.03 -5.21
C GLU A 70 18.45 -9.49 -6.55
N PRO A 71 19.18 -9.71 -7.66
CA PRO A 71 18.82 -9.05 -8.92
C PRO A 71 17.62 -9.65 -9.67
N ARG A 72 17.16 -10.83 -9.28
CA ARG A 72 16.18 -11.63 -10.02
C ARG A 72 14.89 -10.88 -10.35
N VAL A 73 14.28 -10.22 -9.36
CA VAL A 73 12.99 -9.55 -9.54
C VAL A 73 13.15 -8.26 -10.33
N ILE A 74 14.18 -7.48 -10.04
CA ILE A 74 14.44 -6.23 -10.76
C ILE A 74 14.76 -6.53 -12.24
N HIS A 75 15.55 -7.56 -12.52
CA HIS A 75 15.79 -7.99 -13.91
C HIS A 75 14.50 -8.40 -14.63
N SER A 76 13.57 -9.04 -13.90
CA SER A 76 12.25 -9.38 -14.46
C SER A 76 11.47 -8.13 -14.82
N ILE A 77 11.54 -7.08 -13.99
CA ILE A 77 10.87 -5.80 -14.24
C ILE A 77 11.50 -5.10 -15.47
N LEU A 78 12.84 -5.10 -15.54
CA LEU A 78 13.59 -4.46 -16.63
C LEU A 78 13.44 -5.20 -17.97
N ASN A 79 12.98 -6.44 -17.96
CA ASN A 79 12.66 -7.20 -19.18
C ASN A 79 11.18 -7.19 -19.53
N SER A 80 10.37 -6.43 -18.79
CA SER A 80 8.93 -6.30 -19.04
C SER A 80 8.65 -5.17 -20.05
N PRO A 81 7.41 -5.08 -20.58
CA PRO A 81 7.03 -3.94 -21.43
C PRO A 81 7.12 -2.58 -20.74
N TYR A 82 7.18 -2.54 -19.41
CA TYR A 82 7.27 -1.31 -18.62
C TYR A 82 8.72 -0.96 -18.24
N ALA A 83 9.71 -1.58 -18.86
CA ALA A 83 11.12 -1.35 -18.55
C ALA A 83 11.52 0.13 -18.72
N ASN A 84 11.03 0.75 -19.80
CA ASN A 84 11.35 2.13 -20.14
C ASN A 84 10.60 3.16 -19.30
N LEU A 85 9.65 2.74 -18.47
CA LEU A 85 8.90 3.62 -17.58
C LEU A 85 9.77 4.15 -16.43
N TYR A 86 10.66 3.32 -15.91
CA TYR A 86 11.45 3.63 -14.72
C TYR A 86 12.74 4.38 -15.04
N ASN A 87 13.15 5.27 -14.15
CA ASN A 87 14.46 5.90 -14.19
C ASN A 87 15.52 4.86 -13.79
N PRO A 88 16.47 4.52 -14.70
CA PRO A 88 17.51 3.54 -14.36
C PRO A 88 18.39 3.95 -13.19
N GLU A 89 18.55 5.26 -12.95
CA GLU A 89 19.36 5.78 -11.85
C GLU A 89 18.72 5.54 -10.48
N ASN A 90 17.42 5.24 -10.44
CA ASN A 90 16.67 4.99 -9.20
C ASN A 90 16.62 3.49 -8.85
N ILE A 91 17.47 2.69 -9.47
CA ILE A 91 17.50 1.25 -9.24
C ILE A 91 18.83 0.86 -8.59
N TYR A 92 18.73 0.31 -7.38
CA TYR A 92 19.89 -0.22 -6.66
C TYR A 92 19.88 -1.75 -6.71
N LEU A 93 20.97 -2.32 -7.18
CA LEU A 93 21.22 -3.76 -7.19
C LEU A 93 22.55 -4.06 -6.49
N SER A 94 22.52 -4.99 -5.55
CA SER A 94 23.75 -5.41 -4.85
C SER A 94 24.70 -6.11 -5.83
N GLU A 95 25.94 -5.70 -5.84
CA GLU A 95 27.00 -6.29 -6.66
C GLU A 95 27.24 -7.78 -6.34
N HIS A 96 27.06 -8.14 -5.08
CA HIS A 96 27.32 -9.52 -4.64
C HIS A 96 26.16 -10.49 -4.89
N GLY A 97 24.96 -10.00 -5.12
CA GLY A 97 23.79 -10.76 -5.59
C GLY A 97 23.29 -11.87 -4.68
N GLY A 98 23.80 -11.97 -3.47
CA GLY A 98 23.49 -13.09 -2.56
C GLY A 98 22.22 -12.95 -1.75
N GLY A 99 21.55 -11.82 -1.81
CA GLY A 99 20.36 -11.56 -0.99
C GLY A 99 20.65 -11.53 0.50
N ALA A 100 19.61 -11.48 1.32
CA ALA A 100 19.72 -11.50 2.78
C ALA A 100 19.51 -12.90 3.38
N GLY A 101 19.28 -13.94 2.57
CA GLY A 101 19.08 -15.30 3.03
C GLY A 101 17.90 -15.47 3.98
N ASN A 102 16.83 -14.73 3.78
CA ASN A 102 15.64 -14.70 4.65
C ASN A 102 15.99 -14.39 6.13
N ASN A 103 17.04 -13.62 6.37
CA ASN A 103 17.52 -13.28 7.70
C ASN A 103 17.51 -11.77 7.90
N TRP A 104 16.76 -11.31 8.90
CA TRP A 104 16.63 -9.88 9.23
C TRP A 104 18.00 -9.24 9.53
N ALA A 105 18.82 -9.94 10.34
CA ALA A 105 20.14 -9.41 10.75
C ALA A 105 21.08 -9.23 9.55
N SER A 106 21.05 -10.17 8.61
CA SER A 106 21.83 -10.07 7.36
C SER A 106 21.37 -8.87 6.52
N GLY A 107 20.05 -8.70 6.35
CA GLY A 107 19.49 -7.57 5.63
C GLY A 107 19.83 -6.23 6.28
N PHE A 108 19.74 -6.15 7.59
CA PHE A 108 20.05 -4.95 8.37
C PHE A 108 21.55 -4.60 8.26
N SER A 109 22.44 -5.57 8.45
CA SER A 109 23.90 -5.37 8.36
C SER A 109 24.33 -4.96 6.93
N GLN A 110 23.73 -5.56 5.90
CA GLN A 110 24.02 -5.14 4.52
C GLN A 110 23.51 -3.72 4.28
N GLY A 111 22.33 -3.38 4.80
CA GLY A 111 21.78 -2.02 4.73
C GLY A 111 22.73 -0.99 5.35
N GLU A 112 23.37 -1.35 6.49
CA GLU A 112 24.33 -0.49 7.16
C GLU A 112 25.57 -0.20 6.29
N LYS A 113 25.95 -1.13 5.44
CA LYS A 113 27.12 -0.96 4.56
C LYS A 113 26.79 -0.13 3.31
N ILE A 114 25.58 -0.28 2.77
CA ILE A 114 25.20 0.31 1.47
C ILE A 114 24.33 1.56 1.62
N HIS A 115 24.11 2.03 2.86
CA HIS A 115 23.15 3.11 3.11
C HIS A 115 23.50 4.41 2.40
N GLU A 116 24.78 4.73 2.25
CA GLU A 116 25.20 5.96 1.57
C GLU A 116 24.74 5.96 0.12
N GLU A 117 24.96 4.86 -0.61
CA GLU A 117 24.55 4.72 -2.01
C GLU A 117 23.04 4.83 -2.18
N ILE A 118 22.29 4.16 -1.28
CA ILE A 118 20.82 4.21 -1.30
C ILE A 118 20.32 5.63 -1.00
N PHE A 119 20.92 6.30 -0.02
CA PHE A 119 20.49 7.66 0.33
C PHE A 119 20.90 8.69 -0.72
N ASP A 120 21.99 8.47 -1.47
CA ASP A 120 22.32 9.31 -2.62
C ASP A 120 21.21 9.26 -3.68
N ILE A 121 20.63 8.06 -3.92
CA ILE A 121 19.51 7.90 -4.84
C ILE A 121 18.26 8.60 -4.29
N ILE A 122 17.94 8.38 -3.01
CA ILE A 122 16.77 8.96 -2.36
C ILE A 122 16.86 10.49 -2.32
N ASP A 123 18.03 11.03 -1.97
CA ASP A 123 18.28 12.48 -1.88
C ASP A 123 18.13 13.14 -3.26
N ARG A 124 18.66 12.50 -4.31
CA ARG A 124 18.52 13.01 -5.68
C ARG A 124 17.05 13.08 -6.10
N GLU A 125 16.26 12.05 -5.78
CA GLU A 125 14.83 12.04 -6.07
C GLU A 125 14.09 13.09 -5.23
N ALA A 126 14.48 13.26 -3.97
CA ALA A 126 13.90 14.26 -3.07
C ALA A 126 14.22 15.68 -3.52
N ASP A 127 15.45 15.92 -3.99
CA ASP A 127 15.88 17.24 -4.51
C ASP A 127 15.15 17.57 -5.83
N GLY A 128 14.77 16.57 -6.61
CA GLY A 128 13.96 16.74 -7.81
C GLY A 128 12.49 17.02 -7.55
N SER A 129 12.06 17.07 -6.28
CA SER A 129 10.68 17.34 -5.89
C SER A 129 10.54 18.77 -5.40
N ASP A 130 9.51 19.50 -5.87
CA ASP A 130 9.24 20.88 -5.46
C ASP A 130 8.72 20.97 -4.02
N SER A 131 7.90 20.00 -3.61
CA SER A 131 7.26 20.00 -2.30
C SER A 131 7.02 18.56 -1.83
N LEU A 132 8.11 17.88 -1.47
CA LEU A 132 8.04 16.50 -0.98
C LEU A 132 7.19 16.43 0.30
N GLU A 133 6.16 15.59 0.30
CA GLU A 133 5.30 15.35 1.46
C GLU A 133 5.81 14.21 2.33
N GLY A 134 6.29 13.14 1.70
CA GLY A 134 6.77 11.98 2.43
C GLY A 134 7.10 10.80 1.54
N PHE A 135 7.26 9.67 2.18
CA PHE A 135 7.69 8.42 1.55
C PHE A 135 6.63 7.32 1.74
N VAL A 136 6.47 6.50 0.73
CA VAL A 136 5.69 5.27 0.79
C VAL A 136 6.65 4.10 0.65
N LEU A 137 6.66 3.21 1.64
CA LEU A 137 7.56 2.05 1.67
C LEU A 137 6.75 0.77 1.41
N CYS A 138 7.13 0.00 0.38
CA CYS A 138 6.53 -1.29 0.05
C CYS A 138 7.51 -2.40 0.41
N HIS A 139 7.12 -3.28 1.33
CA HIS A 139 8.01 -4.35 1.80
C HIS A 139 7.24 -5.50 2.44
N SER A 140 7.92 -6.63 2.63
CA SER A 140 7.45 -7.72 3.48
C SER A 140 8.11 -7.62 4.85
N ILE A 141 7.42 -8.07 5.90
CA ILE A 141 7.98 -8.07 7.25
C ILE A 141 8.68 -9.38 7.59
N ALA A 142 8.44 -10.46 6.86
CA ALA A 142 8.91 -11.80 7.22
C ALA A 142 10.09 -12.28 6.39
N GLY A 143 10.45 -11.60 5.31
CA GLY A 143 11.61 -11.93 4.48
C GLY A 143 12.92 -11.42 5.10
N GLY A 144 13.99 -11.46 4.33
CA GLY A 144 15.30 -10.93 4.76
C GLY A 144 15.51 -9.49 4.34
N THR A 145 15.46 -9.20 3.03
CA THR A 145 15.71 -7.85 2.48
C THR A 145 14.61 -6.87 2.91
N GLY A 146 13.34 -7.19 2.63
CA GLY A 146 12.22 -6.30 2.96
C GLY A 146 12.10 -6.01 4.45
N SER A 147 12.42 -6.97 5.30
CA SER A 147 12.38 -6.81 6.75
C SER A 147 13.64 -6.13 7.29
N GLY A 148 14.83 -6.65 7.01
CA GLY A 148 16.10 -6.16 7.56
C GLY A 148 16.53 -4.82 6.99
N LEU A 149 16.67 -4.73 5.66
CA LEU A 149 16.99 -3.48 4.97
C LEU A 149 15.89 -2.46 5.17
N GLY A 150 14.61 -2.89 5.13
CA GLY A 150 13.46 -2.01 5.38
C GLY A 150 13.49 -1.39 6.78
N SER A 151 13.84 -2.16 7.78
CA SER A 151 13.99 -1.68 9.17
C SER A 151 15.10 -0.63 9.28
N TYR A 152 16.25 -0.89 8.65
CA TYR A 152 17.38 0.04 8.64
C TYR A 152 17.00 1.35 7.96
N LEU A 153 16.38 1.25 6.78
CA LEU A 153 15.96 2.46 6.03
C LEU A 153 14.92 3.28 6.79
N LEU A 154 13.98 2.64 7.49
CA LEU A 154 13.01 3.35 8.33
C LEU A 154 13.70 4.19 9.40
N GLU A 155 14.72 3.63 10.07
CA GLU A 155 15.49 4.37 11.08
C GLU A 155 16.21 5.57 10.45
N ARG A 156 16.90 5.34 9.33
CA ARG A 156 17.69 6.39 8.67
C ARG A 156 16.79 7.46 8.05
N LEU A 157 15.63 7.10 7.47
CA LEU A 157 14.68 8.06 6.92
C LEU A 157 14.16 8.99 8.02
N ASN A 158 13.86 8.44 9.19
CA ASN A 158 13.39 9.22 10.33
C ASN A 158 14.46 10.21 10.81
N ASP A 159 15.73 9.79 10.79
CA ASP A 159 16.85 10.66 11.17
C ASP A 159 17.12 11.76 10.13
N ARG A 160 17.09 11.39 8.84
CA ARG A 160 17.45 12.32 7.75
C ARG A 160 16.31 13.26 7.35
N TYR A 161 15.06 12.76 7.40
CA TYR A 161 13.85 13.50 7.02
C TYR A 161 12.84 13.52 8.18
N PRO A 162 13.17 14.15 9.33
CA PRO A 162 12.30 14.06 10.52
C PRO A 162 10.95 14.75 10.37
N LYS A 163 10.79 15.63 9.37
CA LYS A 163 9.54 16.36 9.11
C LYS A 163 8.71 15.75 7.98
N LYS A 164 9.20 14.69 7.36
CA LYS A 164 8.49 14.03 6.24
C LYS A 164 7.79 12.77 6.76
N LEU A 165 6.61 12.50 6.22
CA LEU A 165 5.81 11.35 6.63
C LEU A 165 6.35 10.07 5.99
N VAL A 166 6.29 8.98 6.74
CA VAL A 166 6.62 7.64 6.24
C VAL A 166 5.41 6.74 6.41
N GLN A 167 4.78 6.41 5.29
CA GLN A 167 3.69 5.44 5.23
C GLN A 167 4.25 4.13 4.68
N THR A 168 3.85 3.00 5.25
CA THR A 168 4.29 1.69 4.76
C THR A 168 3.10 0.83 4.32
N TYR A 169 3.29 0.07 3.26
CA TYR A 169 2.45 -1.05 2.87
C TYR A 169 3.23 -2.31 3.24
N SER A 170 2.87 -2.90 4.37
CA SER A 170 3.62 -4.01 4.97
C SER A 170 2.87 -5.33 4.78
N VAL A 171 3.52 -6.27 4.10
CA VAL A 171 2.92 -7.58 3.82
C VAL A 171 3.32 -8.55 4.94
N PHE A 172 2.28 -9.09 5.60
CA PHE A 172 2.41 -10.07 6.67
C PHE A 172 2.35 -11.48 6.09
N PRO A 173 3.10 -12.42 6.66
CA PRO A 173 3.18 -13.78 6.12
C PRO A 173 1.88 -14.54 6.29
N ASN A 174 1.69 -15.58 5.44
CA ASN A 174 0.55 -16.48 5.54
C ASN A 174 0.69 -17.33 6.81
N GLN A 175 -0.32 -17.31 7.68
CA GLN A 175 -0.33 -18.06 8.93
C GLN A 175 -0.94 -19.46 8.78
N ASP A 176 -1.74 -19.69 7.74
CA ASP A 176 -2.46 -20.96 7.55
C ASP A 176 -1.60 -22.02 6.86
N GLU A 177 -0.53 -21.61 6.18
CA GLU A 177 0.37 -22.53 5.48
C GLU A 177 1.71 -22.59 6.19
N MET A 178 2.24 -23.79 6.34
CA MET A 178 3.60 -23.96 6.86
C MET A 178 4.59 -23.44 5.84
N SER A 179 5.31 -22.39 6.22
CA SER A 179 6.37 -21.85 5.38
C SER A 179 7.64 -22.70 5.50
N ASP A 180 8.38 -22.79 4.41
CA ASP A 180 9.72 -23.40 4.42
C ASP A 180 10.72 -22.58 5.22
N VAL A 181 10.38 -21.32 5.51
CA VAL A 181 11.27 -20.39 6.25
C VAL A 181 10.85 -20.35 7.72
N VAL A 182 11.59 -21.05 8.56
CA VAL A 182 11.29 -21.20 9.99
C VAL A 182 11.48 -19.90 10.77
N VAL A 183 12.30 -18.97 10.29
CA VAL A 183 12.67 -17.74 11.01
C VAL A 183 11.71 -16.56 10.75
N GLN A 184 10.63 -16.76 10.01
CA GLN A 184 9.66 -15.70 9.72
C GLN A 184 9.14 -14.96 10.96
N PRO A 185 8.80 -15.66 12.08
CA PRO A 185 8.31 -14.94 13.27
C PRO A 185 9.35 -13.99 13.87
N TYR A 186 10.63 -14.38 13.86
CA TYR A 186 11.72 -13.53 14.37
C TYR A 186 11.89 -12.28 13.50
N ASN A 187 11.92 -12.45 12.19
CA ASN A 187 12.03 -11.33 11.23
C ASN A 187 10.85 -10.37 11.41
N SER A 188 9.64 -10.92 11.54
CA SER A 188 8.41 -10.13 11.72
C SER A 188 8.45 -9.31 13.01
N LEU A 189 8.86 -9.92 14.12
CA LEU A 189 8.92 -9.25 15.43
C LEU A 189 9.93 -8.09 15.42
N LEU A 190 11.11 -8.31 14.84
CA LEU A 190 12.16 -7.29 14.75
C LEU A 190 11.72 -6.12 13.86
N THR A 191 11.02 -6.43 12.76
CA THR A 191 10.48 -5.41 11.84
C THR A 191 9.36 -4.63 12.49
N LEU A 192 8.45 -5.30 13.22
CA LEU A 192 7.35 -4.64 13.93
C LEU A 192 7.84 -3.64 14.97
N LYS A 193 8.95 -3.92 15.62
CA LYS A 193 9.60 -2.96 16.55
C LYS A 193 9.92 -1.66 15.81
N ARG A 194 10.56 -1.76 14.63
CA ARG A 194 10.95 -0.59 13.83
C ARG A 194 9.73 0.13 13.25
N LEU A 195 8.74 -0.61 12.77
CA LEU A 195 7.50 -0.03 12.26
C LEU A 195 6.75 0.76 13.35
N THR A 196 6.71 0.23 14.58
CA THR A 196 6.06 0.91 15.70
C THR A 196 6.78 2.21 16.09
N GLN A 197 8.10 2.23 16.00
CA GLN A 197 8.91 3.38 16.44
C GLN A 197 9.09 4.44 15.35
N ASN A 198 9.22 4.05 14.09
CA ASN A 198 9.71 4.94 13.03
C ASN A 198 8.71 5.22 11.90
N ALA A 199 7.67 4.40 11.72
CA ALA A 199 6.65 4.66 10.70
C ALA A 199 5.54 5.53 11.26
N ASP A 200 4.99 6.42 10.44
CA ASP A 200 3.83 7.26 10.82
C ASP A 200 2.51 6.56 10.56
N CYS A 201 2.46 5.71 9.53
CA CYS A 201 1.26 4.99 9.14
C CYS A 201 1.67 3.65 8.53
N VAL A 202 1.10 2.56 9.03
CA VAL A 202 1.36 1.20 8.52
C VAL A 202 0.05 0.61 8.01
N VAL A 203 -0.04 0.39 6.71
CA VAL A 203 -1.17 -0.32 6.10
C VAL A 203 -0.82 -1.81 6.11
N VAL A 204 -1.59 -2.58 6.86
CA VAL A 204 -1.33 -4.02 7.05
C VAL A 204 -2.01 -4.79 5.91
N LEU A 205 -1.23 -5.63 5.23
CA LEU A 205 -1.69 -6.52 4.16
C LEU A 205 -1.32 -7.94 4.57
N ASP A 206 -2.33 -8.75 4.88
CA ASP A 206 -2.13 -10.11 5.40
C ASP A 206 -2.33 -11.13 4.27
N ASN A 207 -1.31 -11.89 3.95
CA ASN A 207 -1.38 -12.92 2.91
C ASN A 207 -2.45 -13.98 3.20
N THR A 208 -2.71 -14.29 4.47
CA THR A 208 -3.79 -15.21 4.86
C THR A 208 -5.14 -14.68 4.37
N ALA A 209 -5.42 -13.41 4.67
CA ALA A 209 -6.68 -12.77 4.29
C ALA A 209 -6.76 -12.59 2.76
N LEU A 210 -5.67 -12.24 2.10
CA LEU A 210 -5.62 -12.06 0.65
C LEU A 210 -5.88 -13.38 -0.08
N ASN A 211 -5.30 -14.49 0.37
CA ASN A 211 -5.56 -15.83 -0.17
C ASN A 211 -7.03 -16.21 0.01
N ARG A 212 -7.58 -15.97 1.20
CA ARG A 212 -8.99 -16.22 1.48
C ARG A 212 -9.91 -15.43 0.54
N ILE A 213 -9.61 -14.16 0.32
CA ILE A 213 -10.40 -13.30 -0.59
C ILE A 213 -10.29 -13.80 -2.02
N ALA A 214 -9.10 -14.17 -2.49
CA ALA A 214 -8.88 -14.67 -3.83
C ALA A 214 -9.67 -15.97 -4.05
N THR A 215 -9.71 -16.86 -3.06
CA THR A 215 -10.45 -18.12 -3.13
C THR A 215 -11.97 -17.90 -3.02
N ASP A 216 -12.44 -17.17 -2.01
CA ASP A 216 -13.86 -17.03 -1.67
C ASP A 216 -14.61 -16.06 -2.57
N ARG A 217 -13.96 -14.98 -3.01
CA ARG A 217 -14.60 -13.90 -3.77
C ARG A 217 -14.28 -13.92 -5.25
N LEU A 218 -13.03 -14.24 -5.60
CA LEU A 218 -12.60 -14.29 -6.99
C LEU A 218 -12.65 -15.70 -7.58
N HIS A 219 -12.97 -16.71 -6.74
CA HIS A 219 -13.12 -18.11 -7.11
C HIS A 219 -11.88 -18.71 -7.80
N ILE A 220 -10.69 -18.24 -7.37
CA ILE A 220 -9.41 -18.76 -7.84
C ILE A 220 -8.95 -19.82 -6.84
N GLN A 221 -8.92 -21.08 -7.25
CA GLN A 221 -8.62 -22.20 -6.33
C GLN A 221 -7.19 -22.14 -5.78
N ASN A 222 -6.22 -21.81 -6.63
CA ASN A 222 -4.81 -21.69 -6.22
C ASN A 222 -4.28 -20.35 -6.72
N PRO A 223 -4.45 -19.26 -5.93
CA PRO A 223 -4.03 -17.95 -6.39
C PRO A 223 -2.50 -17.85 -6.49
N SER A 224 -2.02 -17.37 -7.62
CA SER A 224 -0.59 -17.08 -7.81
C SER A 224 -0.24 -15.78 -7.08
N PHE A 225 1.06 -15.59 -6.78
CA PHE A 225 1.53 -14.36 -6.18
C PHE A 225 1.21 -13.13 -7.06
N SER A 226 1.25 -13.28 -8.38
CA SER A 226 0.89 -12.19 -9.29
C SER A 226 -0.56 -11.74 -9.10
N GLN A 227 -1.49 -12.67 -8.95
CA GLN A 227 -2.92 -12.36 -8.72
C GLN A 227 -3.15 -11.70 -7.36
N ILE A 228 -2.42 -12.16 -6.34
CA ILE A 228 -2.47 -11.54 -5.00
C ILE A 228 -1.92 -10.10 -5.07
N ASN A 229 -0.82 -9.90 -5.80
CA ASN A 229 -0.20 -8.58 -5.96
C ASN A 229 -1.11 -7.62 -6.75
N GLN A 230 -1.88 -8.11 -7.72
CA GLN A 230 -2.91 -7.31 -8.41
C GLN A 230 -3.99 -6.85 -7.44
N LEU A 231 -4.41 -7.71 -6.52
CA LEU A 231 -5.38 -7.33 -5.49
C LEU A 231 -4.80 -6.25 -4.57
N VAL A 232 -3.53 -6.41 -4.16
CA VAL A 232 -2.82 -5.42 -3.34
C VAL A 232 -2.69 -4.10 -4.09
N SER A 233 -2.34 -4.12 -5.37
CA SER A 233 -2.20 -2.91 -6.19
C SER A 233 -3.53 -2.15 -6.30
N THR A 234 -4.65 -2.87 -6.42
CA THR A 234 -5.99 -2.27 -6.42
C THR A 234 -6.25 -1.52 -5.11
N ILE A 235 -5.87 -2.13 -3.97
CA ILE A 235 -6.02 -1.50 -2.65
C ILE A 235 -5.13 -0.25 -2.54
N MET A 236 -3.88 -0.34 -2.96
CA MET A 236 -2.94 0.78 -2.94
C MET A 236 -3.44 1.94 -3.81
N SER A 237 -3.89 1.63 -5.02
CA SER A 237 -4.49 2.62 -5.92
C SER A 237 -5.70 3.29 -5.29
N ALA A 238 -6.62 2.50 -4.73
CA ALA A 238 -7.85 3.01 -4.13
C ALA A 238 -7.56 3.86 -2.88
N SER A 239 -6.56 3.49 -2.06
CA SER A 239 -6.17 4.28 -0.88
C SER A 239 -5.54 5.62 -1.25
N THR A 240 -4.92 5.73 -2.41
CA THR A 240 -4.28 6.95 -2.90
C THR A 240 -5.18 7.80 -3.81
N THR A 241 -6.42 7.37 -4.05
CA THR A 241 -7.36 8.07 -4.96
C THR A 241 -7.58 9.51 -4.53
N THR A 242 -7.69 9.79 -3.23
CA THR A 242 -7.92 11.15 -2.72
C THR A 242 -6.71 12.06 -2.94
N LEU A 243 -5.52 11.49 -3.03
CA LEU A 243 -4.28 12.24 -3.28
C LEU A 243 -4.12 12.60 -4.76
N ARG A 244 -4.60 11.72 -5.65
CA ARG A 244 -4.42 11.83 -7.11
C ARG A 244 -5.53 12.57 -7.83
N TYR A 245 -6.72 12.60 -7.26
CA TYR A 245 -7.88 13.25 -7.88
C TYR A 245 -8.34 14.42 -7.00
N PRO A 246 -8.64 15.58 -7.61
CA PRO A 246 -9.00 16.77 -6.84
C PRO A 246 -10.27 16.57 -6.01
N GLY A 247 -10.24 16.99 -4.77
CA GLY A 247 -11.35 16.90 -3.84
C GLY A 247 -11.26 17.99 -2.80
N TYR A 248 -12.31 18.11 -1.98
CA TYR A 248 -12.35 19.13 -0.95
C TYR A 248 -11.58 18.76 0.31
N MET A 249 -11.37 17.46 0.54
CA MET A 249 -10.81 16.98 1.82
C MET A 249 -9.88 15.78 1.58
N ASN A 250 -8.93 15.60 2.48
CA ASN A 250 -7.94 14.51 2.45
C ASN A 250 -7.15 14.46 1.13
N ASN A 251 -6.77 15.63 0.64
CA ASN A 251 -5.97 15.77 -0.59
C ASN A 251 -4.47 15.65 -0.32
N ASP A 252 -4.11 15.39 0.92
CA ASP A 252 -2.73 15.25 1.37
C ASP A 252 -2.62 14.07 2.33
N LEU A 253 -1.42 13.54 2.42
CA LEU A 253 -1.10 12.43 3.30
C LEU A 253 -1.23 12.84 4.77
N ILE A 254 -0.88 14.08 5.09
CA ILE A 254 -0.97 14.64 6.44
C ILE A 254 -2.42 14.62 6.93
N GLY A 255 -3.36 15.12 6.13
CA GLY A 255 -4.78 15.17 6.49
C GLY A 255 -5.37 13.77 6.66
N LEU A 256 -4.96 12.83 5.81
CA LEU A 256 -5.42 11.45 5.87
C LEU A 256 -4.92 10.77 7.16
N ILE A 257 -3.64 10.90 7.46
CA ILE A 257 -3.03 10.30 8.67
C ILE A 257 -3.63 10.95 9.93
N ALA A 258 -3.77 12.27 9.96
CA ALA A 258 -4.33 12.99 11.10
C ALA A 258 -5.77 12.57 11.41
N SER A 259 -6.55 12.26 10.39
CA SER A 259 -7.95 11.83 10.57
C SER A 259 -8.07 10.39 11.06
N LEU A 260 -7.11 9.51 10.72
CA LEU A 260 -7.16 8.09 11.02
C LEU A 260 -6.41 7.70 12.29
N ILE A 261 -5.39 8.46 12.67
CA ILE A 261 -4.47 8.10 13.76
C ILE A 261 -4.58 9.15 14.87
N PRO A 262 -5.53 8.99 15.82
CA PRO A 262 -5.66 9.93 16.91
C PRO A 262 -4.58 9.79 17.99
N THR A 263 -3.93 8.64 18.06
CA THR A 263 -2.88 8.34 19.03
C THR A 263 -1.63 7.89 18.30
N PRO A 264 -0.50 8.58 18.46
CA PRO A 264 0.75 8.14 17.85
C PRO A 264 1.11 6.73 18.11
N ARG A 265 1.65 5.88 17.77
CA ARG A 265 1.94 4.45 18.02
C ARG A 265 0.78 3.49 17.70
N LEU A 266 -0.48 3.97 17.69
CA LEU A 266 -1.62 3.16 17.25
C LEU A 266 -1.91 3.48 15.78
N HIS A 267 -0.90 3.25 14.94
CA HIS A 267 -0.89 3.67 13.54
C HIS A 267 -0.95 2.52 12.54
N PHE A 268 -1.36 1.34 12.99
CA PHE A 268 -1.56 0.18 12.12
C PHE A 268 -2.98 0.19 11.59
N LEU A 269 -3.13 0.24 10.27
CA LEU A 269 -4.42 0.42 9.60
C LEU A 269 -4.82 -0.86 8.87
N MET A 270 -6.09 -1.21 9.01
CA MET A 270 -6.70 -2.35 8.35
C MET A 270 -7.56 -1.87 7.19
N THR A 271 -7.42 -2.47 6.04
CA THR A 271 -8.16 -2.10 4.83
C THR A 271 -9.22 -3.13 4.47
N GLY A 272 -10.27 -2.68 3.82
CA GLY A 272 -11.28 -3.52 3.19
C GLY A 272 -11.69 -2.90 1.86
N TYR A 273 -12.11 -3.74 0.92
CA TYR A 273 -12.47 -3.31 -0.43
C TYR A 273 -13.75 -4.00 -0.88
N THR A 274 -14.62 -3.27 -1.53
CA THR A 274 -15.88 -3.76 -2.13
C THR A 274 -16.25 -2.86 -3.31
N PRO A 275 -16.71 -3.40 -4.46
CA PRO A 275 -16.97 -4.80 -4.76
C PRO A 275 -15.73 -5.57 -5.22
N LEU A 276 -15.67 -6.83 -4.89
CA LEU A 276 -14.67 -7.79 -5.39
C LEU A 276 -15.42 -8.80 -6.25
N THR A 277 -15.44 -8.57 -7.55
CA THR A 277 -16.14 -9.44 -8.53
C THR A 277 -15.24 -9.66 -9.75
N THR A 278 -15.28 -10.88 -10.27
CA THR A 278 -14.52 -11.26 -11.46
C THR A 278 -15.22 -10.89 -12.77
N ASP A 279 -16.54 -10.87 -12.78
CA ASP A 279 -17.31 -10.66 -14.01
C ASP A 279 -18.03 -9.31 -14.03
N GLN A 280 -17.73 -8.53 -15.03
CA GLN A 280 -18.41 -7.26 -15.29
C GLN A 280 -19.91 -7.47 -15.58
N SER A 281 -20.28 -8.64 -16.11
CA SER A 281 -21.66 -8.99 -16.44
C SER A 281 -22.53 -9.16 -15.19
N VAL A 282 -21.99 -9.68 -14.11
CA VAL A 282 -22.72 -9.88 -12.85
C VAL A 282 -22.94 -8.55 -12.11
N ALA A 283 -22.01 -7.61 -12.26
CA ALA A 283 -22.10 -6.30 -11.61
C ALA A 283 -23.25 -5.44 -12.17
N SER A 284 -23.66 -5.66 -13.44
CA SER A 284 -24.70 -4.87 -14.09
C SER A 284 -26.12 -5.25 -13.67
N VAL A 285 -26.32 -6.44 -13.13
CA VAL A 285 -27.67 -6.97 -12.85
C VAL A 285 -28.19 -6.58 -11.46
N ARG A 286 -27.30 -6.27 -10.50
CA ARG A 286 -27.73 -5.91 -9.14
C ARG A 286 -27.56 -4.42 -8.88
N LYS A 287 -28.68 -3.73 -8.67
CA LYS A 287 -28.65 -2.38 -8.10
C LYS A 287 -28.17 -2.48 -6.67
N THR A 288 -26.89 -2.22 -6.44
CA THR A 288 -26.31 -2.20 -5.11
C THR A 288 -26.54 -0.85 -4.45
N THR A 289 -27.24 -0.85 -3.33
CA THR A 289 -27.40 0.37 -2.53
C THR A 289 -26.13 0.63 -1.73
N VAL A 290 -25.93 1.88 -1.33
CA VAL A 290 -24.80 2.28 -0.47
C VAL A 290 -24.79 1.47 0.82
N LEU A 291 -25.96 1.23 1.38
CA LEU A 291 -26.12 0.44 2.61
C LEU A 291 -25.61 -1.00 2.42
N ASP A 292 -25.90 -1.62 1.29
CA ASP A 292 -25.45 -2.98 0.99
C ASP A 292 -23.91 -3.04 0.83
N VAL A 293 -23.33 -2.05 0.18
CA VAL A 293 -21.88 -1.95 0.00
C VAL A 293 -21.19 -1.80 1.38
N MET A 294 -21.73 -0.92 2.22
CA MET A 294 -21.20 -0.68 3.57
C MET A 294 -21.32 -1.93 4.45
N ARG A 295 -22.45 -2.65 4.36
CA ARG A 295 -22.64 -3.91 5.08
C ARG A 295 -21.63 -4.98 4.66
N ARG A 296 -21.35 -5.06 3.36
CA ARG A 296 -20.36 -6.01 2.82
C ARG A 296 -18.94 -5.68 3.30
N LEU A 297 -18.59 -4.39 3.36
CA LEU A 297 -17.27 -3.96 3.86
C LEU A 297 -17.00 -4.41 5.29
N LEU A 298 -18.06 -4.43 6.13
CA LEU A 298 -17.93 -4.82 7.53
C LEU A 298 -17.80 -6.33 7.73
N GLN A 299 -18.08 -7.12 6.70
CA GLN A 299 -17.93 -8.58 6.78
C GLN A 299 -16.45 -8.96 6.85
N PRO A 300 -16.07 -9.88 7.75
CA PRO A 300 -14.67 -10.31 7.86
C PRO A 300 -14.07 -10.86 6.55
N LYS A 301 -14.93 -11.35 5.65
CA LYS A 301 -14.52 -11.89 4.35
C LYS A 301 -14.01 -10.83 3.37
N ASN A 302 -14.26 -9.55 3.62
CA ASN A 302 -13.85 -8.45 2.74
C ASN A 302 -12.72 -7.60 3.34
N VAL A 303 -12.24 -7.99 4.51
CA VAL A 303 -11.16 -7.30 5.22
C VAL A 303 -9.84 -7.98 4.89
N MET A 304 -8.81 -7.19 4.61
CA MET A 304 -7.49 -7.66 4.17
C MET A 304 -6.56 -8.07 5.32
N VAL A 305 -7.13 -8.26 6.51
CA VAL A 305 -6.38 -8.69 7.70
C VAL A 305 -7.17 -9.79 8.40
N SER A 306 -6.50 -10.88 8.77
CA SER A 306 -7.07 -11.96 9.57
C SER A 306 -6.89 -11.62 11.05
N THR A 307 -7.99 -11.51 11.77
CA THR A 307 -7.97 -11.23 13.21
C THR A 307 -8.45 -12.47 13.97
N GLY A 308 -7.54 -13.38 14.27
CA GLY A 308 -7.74 -14.52 15.17
C GLY A 308 -8.89 -15.46 14.83
N ARG A 309 -8.98 -16.53 15.59
CA ARG A 309 -10.01 -17.59 15.38
C ARG A 309 -11.36 -17.26 16.04
N ASP A 310 -11.42 -16.26 16.89
CA ASP A 310 -12.67 -15.92 17.60
C ASP A 310 -13.59 -15.12 16.70
N ARG A 311 -14.50 -15.83 16.04
CA ARG A 311 -15.52 -15.27 15.15
C ARG A 311 -16.54 -14.40 15.88
N GLN A 312 -16.51 -14.38 17.23
CA GLN A 312 -17.53 -13.72 18.04
C GLN A 312 -17.10 -12.37 18.64
N THR A 313 -15.82 -12.00 18.51
CA THR A 313 -15.39 -10.70 19.03
C THR A 313 -15.86 -9.56 18.11
N ASN A 314 -16.71 -8.72 18.64
CA ASN A 314 -17.15 -7.50 17.97
C ASN A 314 -16.01 -6.48 18.03
N HIS A 315 -15.45 -6.16 16.88
CA HIS A 315 -14.40 -5.15 16.78
C HIS A 315 -14.94 -3.76 17.14
N CYS A 316 -14.21 -3.05 17.97
CA CYS A 316 -14.49 -1.65 18.28
C CYS A 316 -13.51 -0.78 17.47
N TYR A 317 -14.03 -0.06 16.51
CA TYR A 317 -13.20 0.80 15.63
C TYR A 317 -12.94 2.13 16.32
N ILE A 318 -11.69 2.60 16.33
CA ILE A 318 -11.31 3.90 16.87
C ILE A 318 -11.59 5.01 15.85
N ALA A 319 -11.19 4.77 14.61
CA ALA A 319 -11.42 5.71 13.50
C ALA A 319 -11.70 4.92 12.23
N ILE A 320 -12.52 5.48 11.35
CA ILE A 320 -12.84 4.86 10.06
C ILE A 320 -12.82 5.95 8.98
N LEU A 321 -12.12 5.68 7.89
CA LEU A 321 -12.20 6.48 6.67
C LEU A 321 -12.86 5.63 5.59
N ASN A 322 -13.90 6.16 4.98
CA ASN A 322 -14.57 5.55 3.83
C ASN A 322 -14.32 6.39 2.59
N ILE A 323 -13.73 5.78 1.58
CA ILE A 323 -13.55 6.40 0.27
C ILE A 323 -14.58 5.76 -0.66
N ILE A 324 -15.52 6.58 -1.14
CA ILE A 324 -16.60 6.12 -2.02
C ILE A 324 -16.45 6.81 -3.36
N GLN A 325 -16.32 6.03 -4.42
CA GLN A 325 -16.21 6.52 -5.78
C GLN A 325 -17.54 6.31 -6.53
N GLY A 326 -18.16 7.40 -6.99
CA GLY A 326 -19.44 7.37 -7.69
C GLY A 326 -20.39 8.44 -7.22
N GLU A 327 -21.54 8.53 -7.89
CA GLU A 327 -22.64 9.42 -7.50
C GLU A 327 -23.40 8.78 -6.33
N VAL A 328 -23.29 9.37 -5.17
CA VAL A 328 -23.90 8.83 -3.96
C VAL A 328 -24.62 9.94 -3.20
N ASP A 329 -25.84 9.65 -2.76
CA ASP A 329 -26.61 10.54 -1.90
C ASP A 329 -25.96 10.58 -0.49
N PRO A 330 -25.51 11.77 -0.03
CA PRO A 330 -24.90 11.90 1.31
C PRO A 330 -25.79 11.41 2.46
N THR A 331 -27.11 11.55 2.33
CA THR A 331 -28.05 11.09 3.35
C THR A 331 -28.00 9.57 3.52
N GLN A 332 -27.93 8.82 2.44
CA GLN A 332 -27.81 7.35 2.50
C GLN A 332 -26.51 6.90 3.15
N VAL A 333 -25.41 7.62 2.84
CA VAL A 333 -24.11 7.34 3.47
C VAL A 333 -24.18 7.62 4.97
N CYS A 334 -24.74 8.76 5.36
CA CYS A 334 -24.90 9.15 6.76
C CYS A 334 -25.75 8.12 7.54
N LEU A 335 -26.90 7.73 6.98
CA LEU A 335 -27.78 6.72 7.59
C LEU A 335 -27.09 5.37 7.76
N SER A 336 -26.34 4.92 6.72
CA SER A 336 -25.64 3.64 6.81
C SER A 336 -24.54 3.66 7.87
N VAL A 337 -23.86 4.78 8.01
CA VAL A 337 -22.81 4.97 9.02
C VAL A 337 -23.46 4.97 10.43
N PHE A 338 -24.56 5.71 10.63
CA PHE A 338 -25.28 5.75 11.89
C PHE A 338 -25.81 4.37 12.31
N CYS A 339 -26.28 3.58 11.36
CA CYS A 339 -26.80 2.23 11.65
C CYS A 339 -25.70 1.26 12.13
N PHE A 340 -24.42 1.52 11.80
CA PHE A 340 -23.35 0.57 12.09
C PHE A 340 -22.47 0.97 13.26
N ILE A 341 -22.48 2.25 13.67
CA ILE A 341 -21.50 2.73 14.65
C ILE A 341 -22.22 3.46 15.78
N LYS A 342 -22.51 2.73 16.82
CA LYS A 342 -23.13 3.31 18.02
C LYS A 342 -22.19 4.18 18.86
N ASN A 343 -20.86 4.14 18.65
CA ASN A 343 -19.91 4.81 19.56
C ASN A 343 -18.59 5.25 18.92
N ILE A 344 -18.57 5.77 17.68
CA ILE A 344 -17.30 6.15 17.03
C ILE A 344 -17.41 7.47 16.27
N TYR A 345 -16.39 8.30 16.39
CA TYR A 345 -16.23 9.51 15.58
C TYR A 345 -15.90 9.15 14.13
N ILE A 346 -16.72 9.66 13.21
CA ILE A 346 -16.59 9.35 11.78
C ILE A 346 -16.31 10.63 11.00
N TYR A 347 -15.30 10.57 10.16
CA TYR A 347 -15.11 11.56 9.13
C TYR A 347 -15.46 10.92 7.78
N MET A 348 -16.51 11.46 7.15
CA MET A 348 -16.98 10.99 5.84
C MET A 348 -16.68 12.00 4.75
N PHE A 349 -16.29 11.52 3.60
CA PHE A 349 -16.00 12.37 2.45
C PHE A 349 -16.56 11.83 1.14
N LYS A 350 -17.04 12.73 0.32
CA LYS A 350 -17.71 12.50 -0.96
C LYS A 350 -16.92 13.11 -2.10
N LYS A 351 -16.55 12.35 -3.11
CA LYS A 351 -16.45 12.79 -4.53
C LYS A 351 -16.23 11.61 -5.50
N ILE A 352 -16.86 11.70 -6.47
CA ILE A 352 -17.22 11.62 -7.89
C ILE A 352 -16.16 10.88 -8.75
N ASN A 353 -16.64 9.84 -9.28
CA ASN A 353 -16.31 8.94 -10.38
C ASN A 353 -16.03 7.49 -10.00
N LYS A 354 -16.84 6.71 -10.57
CA LYS A 354 -17.13 5.28 -10.46
C LYS A 354 -16.00 4.34 -10.05
N ARG A 355 -16.09 3.68 -8.90
CA ARG A 355 -15.52 2.34 -8.60
C ARG A 355 -14.53 2.15 -7.45
N CYS A 356 -14.64 2.67 -6.26
CA CYS A 356 -13.89 2.06 -5.13
C CYS A 356 -14.40 2.47 -3.76
N LEU A 357 -14.48 1.51 -2.87
CA LEU A 357 -14.83 1.77 -1.47
C LEU A 357 -13.76 1.13 -0.57
N ILE A 358 -13.06 1.95 0.17
CA ILE A 358 -12.03 1.50 1.11
C ILE A 358 -12.42 1.83 2.54
N LYS A 359 -12.25 0.87 3.40
CA LYS A 359 -12.42 1.01 4.84
C LYS A 359 -11.08 0.77 5.53
N VAL A 360 -10.71 1.64 6.42
CA VAL A 360 -9.46 1.54 7.15
C VAL A 360 -9.73 1.55 8.65
N LYS A 361 -9.10 0.65 9.38
CA LYS A 361 -9.18 0.50 10.84
C LYS A 361 -7.79 0.63 11.44
N SER A 362 -7.64 1.34 12.53
CA SER A 362 -6.41 1.24 13.32
C SER A 362 -6.47 -0.04 14.17
N LEU A 363 -5.42 -0.84 14.08
CA LEU A 363 -5.25 -2.04 14.90
C LEU A 363 -4.61 -1.64 16.23
N THR A 364 -5.07 -2.23 17.32
CA THR A 364 -4.43 -2.03 18.63
C THR A 364 -3.14 -2.90 18.69
N THR A 365 -2.26 -2.55 19.62
CA THR A 365 -1.04 -3.32 19.87
C THR A 365 -1.37 -4.77 20.26
N ASP A 366 -2.48 -4.99 20.94
CA ASP A 366 -2.95 -6.33 21.34
C ASP A 366 -3.38 -7.16 20.11
N ASP A 367 -4.02 -6.54 19.16
CA ASP A 367 -4.38 -7.19 17.87
C ASP A 367 -3.12 -7.61 17.10
N ILE A 368 -2.12 -6.84 17.19
CA ILE A 368 -0.83 -7.15 16.55
C ILE A 368 -0.10 -8.28 17.27
N UNK A 369 -0.15 -8.14 18.40
CA UNK A 369 0.49 -9.11 19.19
C UNK A 369 -0.25 -10.39 19.12
N UNK A 370 -1.38 -10.36 18.96
CA UNK A 370 -2.10 -11.51 18.75
C UNK A 370 -1.84 -12.16 17.44
N UNK A 371 -1.46 -11.38 16.63
CA UNK A 371 -1.06 -11.80 15.39
C UNK A 371 0.32 -12.29 15.31
N UNK A 372 0.96 -11.98 16.13
CA UNK A 372 2.26 -12.42 16.25
C UNK A 372 2.43 -13.60 17.18
N UNK A 373 1.61 -13.65 17.92
CA UNK A 373 1.61 -14.71 18.81
C UNK A 373 0.80 -15.89 18.32
N UNK A 374 0.34 -15.70 17.55
CA UNK A 374 -0.34 -16.71 16.93
C UNK A 374 0.38 -17.39 15.86
#